data_8c99da9550d8df96f229b6aa035e4faf
#
_entry.id   8c99da9550d8df96f229b6aa035e4faf
#
_cell.length_a   1.000
_cell.length_b   1.000
_cell.length_c   1.000
_cell.angle_alpha   90.00
_cell.angle_beta   90.00
_cell.angle_gamma   90.00
#
_symmetry.space_group_name_H-M   'P 1'
#
loop_
_entity.id
_entity.type
_entity.pdbx_description
1 polymer ?
#
loop_
_entity_poly.entity_id
_entity_poly.type
_entity_poly.pdbx_seq_one_letter_code
_entity_poly.pdbx_strand_id
1 'polypeptide(L)'
;MSHIIELPEMLANQIAAGEVIERPASVVKELVENAIDAGSSQIIIEIEEAGLKKVQITDNGHGIAHDEVELALRRHATSKIKNQADLFRIRTLGFRGEALPSIASVSVLTLLTAVDGASHGTKLVARGGEVEEVIPATSPVGTKVCVEDLFFNTPARLKYMKSQQAELSHIIDIVNRLGLAHPEISFSLISDGKEMTRTAGTGQXXXXXDFRRVSFHLTLNLTNIKRIVSKFSSPDMIRFSDFKDFSQPQHA
;
A
#
# COMPACT_ATOMS: atom_id res chain seq x y z
N MET A 1 27.58 -4.34 33.41
CA MET A 1 27.16 -3.03 32.86
C MET A 1 26.78 -3.20 31.41
N SER A 2 25.65 -2.66 31.01
CA SER A 2 25.28 -2.64 29.56
C SER A 2 26.04 -1.53 28.88
N HIS A 3 26.62 -1.80 27.74
CA HIS A 3 27.34 -0.81 26.93
C HIS A 3 26.47 -0.43 25.73
N ILE A 4 26.46 0.85 25.39
CA ILE A 4 25.82 1.35 24.18
C ILE A 4 26.69 0.92 22.99
N ILE A 5 26.06 0.31 21.99
CA ILE A 5 26.75 -0.11 20.75
C ILE A 5 25.97 0.41 19.54
N GLU A 6 26.70 0.64 18.45
CA GLU A 6 26.08 0.94 17.17
C GLU A 6 25.57 -0.37 16.55
N LEU A 7 24.31 -0.37 16.11
CA LEU A 7 23.73 -1.57 15.51
C LEU A 7 24.22 -1.77 14.07
N PRO A 8 24.41 -3.03 13.65
CA PRO A 8 24.63 -3.32 12.24
C PRO A 8 23.48 -2.76 11.38
N GLU A 9 23.80 -2.23 10.22
CA GLU A 9 22.84 -1.57 9.32
C GLU A 9 21.59 -2.43 9.03
N MET A 10 21.80 -3.71 8.76
CA MET A 10 20.69 -4.66 8.51
C MET A 10 19.72 -4.71 9.71
N LEU A 11 20.24 -4.79 10.93
CA LEU A 11 19.41 -4.84 12.13
C LEU A 11 18.69 -3.51 12.37
N ALA A 12 19.38 -2.39 12.16
CA ALA A 12 18.79 -1.05 12.25
C ALA A 12 17.63 -0.91 11.25
N ASN A 13 17.82 -1.41 10.02
CA ASN A 13 16.82 -1.39 8.98
C ASN A 13 15.60 -2.25 9.33
N GLN A 14 15.80 -3.44 9.93
CA GLN A 14 14.69 -4.31 10.39
C GLN A 14 13.89 -3.66 11.53
N ILE A 15 14.57 -2.97 12.45
CA ILE A 15 13.90 -2.25 13.54
C ILE A 15 13.07 -1.10 12.98
N ALA A 16 13.67 -0.25 12.14
CA ALA A 16 12.99 0.89 11.53
C ALA A 16 11.83 0.44 10.61
N ALA A 17 12.01 -0.67 9.88
CA ALA A 17 10.91 -1.26 9.10
C ALA A 17 9.71 -1.60 9.97
N GLY A 18 9.92 -1.93 11.24
CA GLY A 18 8.84 -2.24 12.17
C GLY A 18 7.95 -1.06 12.52
N GLU A 19 8.47 0.14 12.37
CA GLU A 19 7.70 1.36 12.60
C GLU A 19 6.81 1.70 11.39
N VAL A 20 7.17 1.22 10.21
CA VAL A 20 6.45 1.47 8.95
C VAL A 20 5.54 0.28 8.59
N ILE A 21 6.08 -0.93 8.69
CA ILE A 21 5.40 -2.16 8.25
C ILE A 21 5.12 -3.04 9.46
N GLU A 22 3.95 -2.87 10.05
CA GLU A 22 3.50 -3.66 11.21
C GLU A 22 2.80 -4.96 10.82
N ARG A 23 2.16 -4.98 9.64
CA ARG A 23 1.29 -6.08 9.17
C ARG A 23 1.14 -6.07 7.64
N PRO A 24 0.59 -7.14 7.05
CA PRO A 24 0.36 -7.17 5.60
C PRO A 24 -0.46 -5.99 5.07
N ALA A 25 -1.47 -5.53 5.82
CA ALA A 25 -2.29 -4.37 5.45
C ALA A 25 -1.46 -3.08 5.31
N SER A 26 -0.36 -2.94 6.09
CA SER A 26 0.58 -1.81 5.95
C SER A 26 1.31 -1.87 4.59
N VAL A 27 1.74 -3.07 4.17
CA VAL A 27 2.37 -3.28 2.86
C VAL A 27 1.39 -2.87 1.74
N VAL A 28 0.16 -3.39 1.80
CA VAL A 28 -0.87 -3.06 0.79
C VAL A 28 -1.10 -1.55 0.74
N LYS A 29 -1.25 -0.92 1.91
CA LYS A 29 -1.47 0.54 1.98
C LYS A 29 -0.34 1.30 1.26
N GLU A 30 0.90 1.06 1.67
CA GLU A 30 2.05 1.80 1.13
C GLU A 30 2.21 1.60 -0.39
N LEU A 31 2.06 0.36 -0.88
CA LEU A 31 2.23 0.07 -2.31
C LEU A 31 1.07 0.65 -3.13
N VAL A 32 -0.17 0.59 -2.63
CA VAL A 32 -1.32 1.18 -3.33
C VAL A 32 -1.21 2.71 -3.35
N GLU A 33 -0.78 3.34 -2.25
CA GLU A 33 -0.52 4.79 -2.23
C GLU A 33 0.57 5.19 -3.23
N ASN A 34 1.61 4.37 -3.40
CA ASN A 34 2.64 4.61 -4.42
C ASN A 34 2.06 4.49 -5.83
N ALA A 35 1.18 3.51 -6.09
CA ALA A 35 0.51 3.37 -7.38
C ALA A 35 -0.41 4.56 -7.70
N ILE A 36 -1.13 5.06 -6.69
CA ILE A 36 -1.96 6.27 -6.83
C ILE A 36 -1.08 7.49 -7.16
N ASP A 37 0.00 7.67 -6.41
CA ASP A 37 0.96 8.77 -6.64
C ASP A 37 1.62 8.68 -8.02
N ALA A 38 1.74 7.46 -8.59
CA ALA A 38 2.25 7.24 -9.95
C ALA A 38 1.22 7.58 -11.05
N GLY A 39 0.03 8.06 -10.67
CA GLY A 39 -1.01 8.46 -11.62
C GLY A 39 -1.75 7.28 -12.25
N SER A 40 -1.83 6.16 -11.57
CA SER A 40 -2.50 4.97 -12.09
C SER A 40 -4.00 5.17 -12.21
N SER A 41 -4.60 4.64 -13.26
CA SER A 41 -6.05 4.54 -13.43
C SER A 41 -6.59 3.14 -13.09
N GLN A 42 -5.68 2.17 -12.95
CA GLN A 42 -6.04 0.79 -12.60
C GLN A 42 -5.00 0.21 -11.65
N ILE A 43 -5.47 -0.38 -10.55
CA ILE A 43 -4.61 -1.03 -9.54
C ILE A 43 -5.20 -2.40 -9.21
N ILE A 44 -4.41 -3.46 -9.43
CA ILE A 44 -4.77 -4.85 -9.13
C ILE A 44 -3.95 -5.30 -7.93
N ILE A 45 -4.64 -5.80 -6.91
CA ILE A 45 -4.08 -6.25 -5.64
C ILE A 45 -4.34 -7.75 -5.53
N GLU A 46 -3.28 -8.56 -5.50
CA GLU A 46 -3.37 -10.01 -5.36
C GLU A 46 -2.66 -10.42 -4.08
N ILE A 47 -3.33 -11.18 -3.22
CA ILE A 47 -2.77 -11.65 -1.95
C ILE A 47 -2.96 -13.15 -1.76
N GLU A 48 -2.00 -13.77 -1.08
CA GLU A 48 -2.07 -15.16 -0.65
C GLU A 48 -1.81 -15.23 0.86
N GLU A 49 -2.55 -16.12 1.54
CA GLU A 49 -2.47 -16.32 3.00
C GLU A 49 -2.58 -14.98 3.75
N ALA A 50 -3.59 -14.18 3.39
CA ALA A 50 -3.85 -12.85 3.99
C ALA A 50 -2.64 -11.90 3.91
N GLY A 51 -1.79 -12.09 2.89
CA GLY A 51 -0.64 -11.24 2.60
C GLY A 51 0.66 -11.64 3.33
N LEU A 52 0.66 -12.72 4.11
CA LEU A 52 1.90 -13.21 4.73
C LEU A 52 2.77 -13.94 3.71
N LYS A 53 2.16 -14.75 2.85
CA LYS A 53 2.87 -15.48 1.81
C LYS A 53 3.16 -14.59 0.61
N LYS A 54 2.17 -13.80 0.16
CA LYS A 54 2.33 -12.95 -1.02
C LYS A 54 1.41 -11.74 -0.96
N VAL A 55 1.96 -10.57 -1.28
CA VAL A 55 1.24 -9.34 -1.65
C VAL A 55 1.78 -8.89 -3.00
N GLN A 56 0.94 -8.81 -4.02
CA GLN A 56 1.34 -8.30 -5.33
C GLN A 56 0.43 -7.13 -5.71
N ILE A 57 1.04 -6.01 -6.03
CA ILE A 57 0.34 -4.82 -6.53
C ILE A 57 0.80 -4.60 -7.98
N THR A 58 -0.14 -4.52 -8.91
CA THR A 58 0.11 -4.20 -10.31
C THR A 58 -0.65 -2.92 -10.66
N ASP A 59 0.05 -1.94 -11.18
CA ASP A 59 -0.52 -0.66 -11.58
C ASP A 59 -0.13 -0.29 -13.01
N ASN A 60 -0.87 0.61 -13.62
CA ASN A 60 -0.61 1.17 -14.94
C ASN A 60 -0.17 2.64 -14.88
N GLY A 61 0.53 3.03 -13.83
CA GLY A 61 1.09 4.37 -13.65
C GLY A 61 2.30 4.62 -14.55
N HIS A 62 3.02 5.72 -14.27
CA HIS A 62 4.14 6.13 -15.12
C HIS A 62 5.37 5.21 -15.06
N GLY A 63 5.43 4.27 -14.11
CA GLY A 63 6.57 3.38 -13.94
C GLY A 63 7.78 4.06 -13.29
N ILE A 64 8.91 3.34 -13.24
CA ILE A 64 10.19 3.80 -12.69
C ILE A 64 11.25 3.62 -13.78
N ALA A 65 12.03 4.65 -14.05
CA ALA A 65 13.09 4.59 -15.04
C ALA A 65 14.20 3.62 -14.60
N HIS A 66 14.85 2.95 -15.55
CA HIS A 66 15.85 1.92 -15.28
C HIS A 66 16.95 2.39 -14.30
N ASP A 67 17.45 3.60 -14.49
CA ASP A 67 18.50 4.19 -13.65
C ASP A 67 18.02 4.61 -12.26
N GLU A 68 16.71 4.64 -12.02
CA GLU A 68 16.10 4.97 -10.71
C GLU A 68 15.65 3.74 -9.93
N VAL A 69 15.62 2.55 -10.54
CA VAL A 69 15.04 1.35 -9.92
C VAL A 69 15.78 0.95 -8.63
N GLU A 70 17.12 0.92 -8.65
CA GLU A 70 17.92 0.63 -7.45
C GLU A 70 17.77 1.74 -6.39
N LEU A 71 17.70 3.00 -6.87
CA LEU A 71 17.52 4.15 -5.98
C LEU A 71 16.20 4.08 -5.21
N ALA A 72 15.14 3.50 -5.82
CA ALA A 72 13.85 3.34 -5.17
C ALA A 72 13.90 2.45 -3.91
N LEU A 73 14.94 1.59 -3.77
CA LEU A 73 15.14 0.78 -2.57
C LEU A 73 16.10 1.42 -1.55
N ARG A 74 16.65 2.60 -1.85
CA ARG A 74 17.50 3.31 -0.89
C ARG A 74 16.65 4.15 0.06
N ARG A 75 17.02 4.15 1.33
CA ARG A 75 16.35 5.00 2.33
C ARG A 75 16.51 6.48 2.01
N HIS A 76 15.48 7.24 2.27
CA HIS A 76 15.45 8.69 2.05
C HIS A 76 15.54 9.07 0.56
N ALA A 77 15.38 8.12 -0.35
CA ALA A 77 15.29 8.40 -1.79
C ALA A 77 13.80 8.54 -2.15
N THR A 78 13.44 9.70 -2.69
CA THR A 78 12.06 10.00 -3.07
C THR A 78 12.03 10.95 -4.26
N SER A 79 11.09 10.71 -5.17
CA SER A 79 10.79 11.61 -6.28
C SER A 79 9.80 12.73 -5.88
N LYS A 80 9.23 12.65 -4.68
CA LYS A 80 8.03 13.40 -4.28
C LYS A 80 8.33 14.74 -3.61
N ILE A 81 9.53 14.90 -3.00
CA ILE A 81 9.99 16.16 -2.41
C ILE A 81 11.47 16.36 -2.78
N LYS A 82 11.86 17.59 -3.06
CA LYS A 82 13.24 17.95 -3.45
C LYS A 82 13.86 18.98 -2.51
N ASN A 83 13.04 19.73 -1.78
CA ASN A 83 13.52 20.81 -0.93
C ASN A 83 12.55 21.05 0.23
N GLN A 84 12.97 21.90 1.16
CA GLN A 84 12.19 22.19 2.37
C GLN A 84 10.84 22.84 2.06
N ALA A 85 10.73 23.63 0.99
CA ALA A 85 9.46 24.28 0.62
C ALA A 85 8.41 23.23 0.19
N ASP A 86 8.85 22.13 -0.46
CA ASP A 86 7.95 21.04 -0.86
C ASP A 86 7.31 20.36 0.36
N LEU A 87 8.04 20.32 1.50
CA LEU A 87 7.54 19.72 2.74
C LEU A 87 6.27 20.43 3.26
N PHE A 88 6.14 21.73 3.00
CA PHE A 88 4.96 22.50 3.38
C PHE A 88 3.83 22.44 2.35
N ARG A 89 4.05 21.79 1.21
CA ARG A 89 3.08 21.72 0.09
C ARG A 89 2.88 20.28 -0.40
N ILE A 90 3.01 19.31 0.50
CA ILE A 90 2.86 17.88 0.15
C ILE A 90 1.46 17.65 -0.41
N ARG A 91 1.40 17.07 -1.60
CA ARG A 91 0.16 16.66 -2.28
C ARG A 91 0.09 15.16 -2.51
N THR A 92 1.23 14.45 -2.31
CA THR A 92 1.33 13.00 -2.46
C THR A 92 0.94 12.31 -1.17
N LEU A 93 0.45 11.08 -1.27
CA LEU A 93 0.08 10.26 -0.11
C LEU A 93 1.33 9.81 0.65
N GLY A 94 2.44 9.51 -0.06
CA GLY A 94 3.74 9.18 0.54
C GLY A 94 4.80 10.23 0.17
N PHE A 95 5.82 10.42 0.99
CA PHE A 95 6.90 11.37 0.72
C PHE A 95 8.23 11.04 1.41
N ARG A 96 8.26 10.06 2.31
CA ARG A 96 9.43 9.81 3.18
C ARG A 96 10.55 9.01 2.51
N GLY A 97 10.27 8.34 1.39
CA GLY A 97 11.26 7.48 0.72
C GLY A 97 11.68 6.29 1.58
N GLU A 98 10.76 5.72 2.35
CA GLU A 98 11.07 4.65 3.30
C GLU A 98 10.20 3.40 3.12
N ALA A 99 9.11 3.48 2.35
CA ALA A 99 8.17 2.37 2.21
C ALA A 99 8.82 1.15 1.53
N LEU A 100 9.34 1.32 0.30
CA LEU A 100 9.96 0.21 -0.44
C LEU A 100 11.17 -0.38 0.28
N PRO A 101 12.15 0.42 0.76
CA PRO A 101 13.26 -0.17 1.52
C PRO A 101 12.83 -0.86 2.81
N SER A 102 11.81 -0.37 3.51
CA SER A 102 11.28 -1.02 4.72
C SER A 102 10.62 -2.36 4.38
N ILE A 103 9.81 -2.42 3.31
CA ILE A 103 9.19 -3.66 2.84
C ILE A 103 10.28 -4.67 2.44
N ALA A 104 11.24 -4.25 1.62
CA ALA A 104 12.33 -5.11 1.13
C ALA A 104 13.15 -5.70 2.29
N SER A 105 13.39 -4.92 3.36
CA SER A 105 14.22 -5.38 4.49
C SER A 105 13.60 -6.53 5.28
N VAL A 106 12.28 -6.78 5.15
CA VAL A 106 11.57 -7.83 5.90
C VAL A 106 10.86 -8.84 5.00
N SER A 107 11.22 -8.89 3.72
CA SER A 107 10.55 -9.76 2.73
C SER A 107 11.50 -10.15 1.59
N VAL A 108 10.99 -10.94 0.65
CA VAL A 108 11.55 -11.07 -0.70
C VAL A 108 10.71 -10.16 -1.60
N LEU A 109 11.35 -9.15 -2.17
CA LEU A 109 10.67 -8.15 -2.99
C LEU A 109 11.12 -8.28 -4.45
N THR A 110 10.17 -8.46 -5.36
CA THR A 110 10.39 -8.38 -6.80
C THR A 110 9.67 -7.15 -7.33
N LEU A 111 10.40 -6.28 -7.99
CA LEU A 111 9.86 -5.10 -8.66
C LEU A 111 10.07 -5.26 -10.16
N LEU A 112 9.01 -5.11 -10.94
CA LEU A 112 9.04 -5.14 -12.40
C LEU A 112 8.35 -3.86 -12.89
N THR A 113 9.05 -3.05 -13.67
CA THR A 113 8.55 -1.72 -14.05
C THR A 113 9.02 -1.31 -15.44
N ALA A 114 8.24 -0.47 -16.10
CA ALA A 114 8.62 0.15 -17.37
C ALA A 114 8.00 1.54 -17.48
N VAL A 115 8.74 2.48 -18.04
CA VAL A 115 8.24 3.82 -18.38
C VAL A 115 7.83 3.87 -19.85
N ASP A 116 6.99 4.83 -20.20
CA ASP A 116 6.56 5.02 -21.60
C ASP A 116 7.75 5.32 -22.50
N GLY A 117 7.75 4.73 -23.69
CA GLY A 117 8.81 4.91 -24.66
C GLY A 117 10.08 4.10 -24.40
N ALA A 118 10.19 3.38 -23.28
CA ALA A 118 11.34 2.52 -23.01
C ALA A 118 11.32 1.27 -23.91
N SER A 119 12.51 0.86 -24.38
CA SER A 119 12.65 -0.35 -25.20
C SER A 119 12.38 -1.65 -24.43
N HIS A 120 12.57 -1.60 -23.11
CA HIS A 120 12.32 -2.72 -22.20
C HIS A 120 12.11 -2.16 -20.80
N GLY A 121 11.45 -2.95 -19.96
CA GLY A 121 11.35 -2.67 -18.54
C GLY A 121 12.55 -3.19 -17.75
N THR A 122 12.48 -3.05 -16.45
CA THR A 122 13.50 -3.50 -15.51
C THR A 122 12.87 -4.39 -14.46
N LYS A 123 13.50 -5.53 -14.20
CA LYS A 123 13.18 -6.40 -13.06
C LYS A 123 14.28 -6.23 -12.02
N LEU A 124 13.91 -6.00 -10.77
CA LEU A 124 14.79 -5.99 -9.61
C LEU A 124 14.28 -7.02 -8.62
N VAL A 125 15.21 -7.79 -8.03
CA VAL A 125 14.92 -8.72 -6.93
C VAL A 125 15.77 -8.31 -5.73
N ALA A 126 15.14 -8.22 -4.55
CA ALA A 126 15.83 -7.94 -3.29
C ALA A 126 15.32 -8.90 -2.21
N ARG A 127 16.24 -9.36 -1.36
CA ARG A 127 15.93 -10.26 -0.24
C ARG A 127 16.49 -9.67 1.06
N GLY A 128 15.63 -9.45 2.03
CA GLY A 128 16.05 -8.90 3.33
C GLY A 128 16.72 -7.53 3.23
N GLY A 129 16.41 -6.78 2.17
CA GLY A 129 16.95 -5.45 1.88
C GLY A 129 18.17 -5.45 0.97
N GLU A 130 18.75 -6.61 0.67
CA GLU A 130 19.91 -6.71 -0.24
C GLU A 130 19.42 -6.98 -1.67
N VAL A 131 19.90 -6.17 -2.62
CA VAL A 131 19.57 -6.36 -4.04
C VAL A 131 20.37 -7.55 -4.59
N GLU A 132 19.66 -8.56 -5.07
CA GLU A 132 20.25 -9.78 -5.65
C GLU A 132 20.36 -9.71 -7.17
N GLU A 133 19.42 -9.03 -7.83
CA GLU A 133 19.34 -9.04 -9.29
C GLU A 133 18.73 -7.73 -9.81
N VAL A 134 19.33 -7.17 -10.85
CA VAL A 134 18.71 -6.11 -11.68
C VAL A 134 18.95 -6.45 -13.14
N ILE A 135 17.89 -6.72 -13.88
CA ILE A 135 18.00 -7.15 -15.30
C ILE A 135 16.93 -6.49 -16.16
N PRO A 136 17.18 -6.34 -17.47
CA PRO A 136 16.12 -5.97 -18.42
C PRO A 136 15.03 -7.04 -18.45
N ALA A 137 13.77 -6.62 -18.58
CA ALA A 137 12.63 -7.54 -18.61
C ALA A 137 11.50 -6.96 -19.45
N THR A 138 10.67 -7.85 -20.00
CA THR A 138 9.45 -7.42 -20.69
C THR A 138 8.40 -7.01 -19.67
N SER A 139 7.88 -5.81 -19.80
CA SER A 139 6.84 -5.27 -18.93
C SER A 139 5.99 -4.27 -19.70
N PRO A 140 4.66 -4.24 -19.49
CA PRO A 140 3.89 -3.07 -19.90
C PRO A 140 4.31 -1.84 -19.07
N VAL A 141 3.92 -0.66 -19.51
CA VAL A 141 4.11 0.59 -18.76
C VAL A 141 3.37 0.49 -17.43
N GLY A 142 4.02 0.93 -16.36
CA GLY A 142 3.53 0.84 -14.99
C GLY A 142 4.48 0.07 -14.10
N THR A 143 3.98 -0.38 -12.95
CA THR A 143 4.82 -1.10 -11.98
C THR A 143 4.06 -2.30 -11.42
N LYS A 144 4.79 -3.41 -11.27
CA LYS A 144 4.36 -4.59 -10.52
C LYS A 144 5.34 -4.79 -9.37
N VAL A 145 4.86 -4.74 -8.14
CA VAL A 145 5.64 -5.07 -6.95
C VAL A 145 5.06 -6.34 -6.35
N CYS A 146 5.90 -7.37 -6.21
CA CYS A 146 5.55 -8.63 -5.55
C CYS A 146 6.39 -8.74 -4.27
N VAL A 147 5.72 -8.90 -3.15
CA VAL A 147 6.30 -9.06 -1.82
C VAL A 147 5.97 -10.47 -1.35
N GLU A 148 6.97 -11.30 -1.13
CA GLU A 148 6.81 -12.69 -0.72
C GLU A 148 7.49 -12.93 0.63
N ASP A 149 7.00 -13.93 1.36
CA ASP A 149 7.55 -14.39 2.64
C ASP A 149 7.72 -13.23 3.64
N LEU A 150 6.67 -12.42 3.80
CA LEU A 150 6.69 -11.25 4.70
C LEU A 150 7.07 -11.68 6.12
N PHE A 151 8.07 -11.00 6.69
CA PHE A 151 8.61 -11.23 8.04
C PHE A 151 9.44 -12.52 8.17
N PHE A 152 9.94 -13.11 7.05
CA PHE A 152 10.74 -14.33 7.08
C PHE A 152 11.97 -14.22 8.02
N ASN A 153 12.54 -13.01 8.12
CA ASN A 153 13.74 -12.73 8.93
C ASN A 153 13.42 -12.02 10.26
N THR A 154 12.13 -11.89 10.60
CA THR A 154 11.68 -11.27 11.85
C THR A 154 10.62 -12.14 12.53
N PRO A 155 11.00 -13.37 12.98
CA PRO A 155 10.01 -14.35 13.46
C PRO A 155 9.22 -13.89 14.69
N ALA A 156 9.76 -12.98 15.48
CA ALA A 156 9.02 -12.40 16.61
C ALA A 156 7.75 -11.69 16.11
N ARG A 157 7.80 -11.03 14.94
CA ARG A 157 6.61 -10.37 14.37
C ARG A 157 5.55 -11.35 13.95
N LEU A 158 5.94 -12.47 13.33
CA LEU A 158 4.98 -13.50 12.93
C LEU A 158 4.15 -13.99 14.13
N LYS A 159 4.77 -14.08 15.32
CA LYS A 159 4.06 -14.49 16.54
C LYS A 159 2.98 -13.50 16.99
N TYR A 160 3.09 -12.24 16.60
CA TYR A 160 2.11 -11.21 16.98
C TYR A 160 1.04 -11.01 15.90
N MET A 161 1.12 -11.69 14.77
CA MET A 161 0.09 -11.60 13.75
C MET A 161 -1.22 -12.20 14.24
N LYS A 162 -2.31 -11.56 13.86
CA LYS A 162 -3.65 -12.05 14.17
C LYS A 162 -4.00 -13.24 13.25
N SER A 163 -5.20 -13.76 13.36
CA SER A 163 -5.67 -14.80 12.44
C SER A 163 -5.69 -14.28 11.00
N GLN A 164 -5.53 -15.18 10.02
CA GLN A 164 -5.59 -14.82 8.60
C GLN A 164 -6.88 -14.05 8.27
N GLN A 165 -8.01 -14.43 8.87
CA GLN A 165 -9.27 -13.75 8.66
C GLN A 165 -9.23 -12.28 9.16
N ALA A 166 -8.59 -12.03 10.30
CA ALA A 166 -8.45 -10.68 10.84
C ALA A 166 -7.51 -9.83 9.97
N GLU A 167 -6.38 -10.41 9.51
CA GLU A 167 -5.45 -9.69 8.63
C GLU A 167 -6.09 -9.38 7.28
N LEU A 168 -6.81 -10.33 6.70
CA LEU A 168 -7.57 -10.11 5.45
C LEU A 168 -8.61 -9.00 5.62
N SER A 169 -9.31 -8.96 6.76
CA SER A 169 -10.30 -7.90 7.04
C SER A 169 -9.65 -6.51 7.06
N HIS A 170 -8.44 -6.39 7.63
CA HIS A 170 -7.70 -5.12 7.62
C HIS A 170 -7.32 -4.69 6.18
N ILE A 171 -6.91 -5.66 5.34
CA ILE A 171 -6.59 -5.37 3.93
C ILE A 171 -7.83 -4.88 3.19
N ILE A 172 -8.95 -5.59 3.32
CA ILE A 172 -10.23 -5.22 2.67
C ILE A 172 -10.64 -3.80 3.10
N ASP A 173 -10.56 -3.50 4.39
CA ASP A 173 -10.92 -2.17 4.91
C ASP A 173 -10.07 -1.05 4.27
N ILE A 174 -8.74 -1.27 4.19
CA ILE A 174 -7.83 -0.30 3.56
C ILE A 174 -8.16 -0.10 2.08
N VAL A 175 -8.32 -1.19 1.32
CA VAL A 175 -8.62 -1.12 -0.11
C VAL A 175 -9.97 -0.41 -0.34
N ASN A 176 -10.98 -0.71 0.48
CA ASN A 176 -12.28 -0.04 0.40
C ASN A 176 -12.18 1.46 0.66
N ARG A 177 -11.40 1.87 1.68
CA ARG A 177 -11.19 3.29 2.00
C ARG A 177 -10.48 4.01 0.87
N LEU A 178 -9.44 3.40 0.30
CA LEU A 178 -8.71 3.98 -0.83
C LEU A 178 -9.60 4.07 -2.08
N GLY A 179 -10.40 3.04 -2.36
CA GLY A 179 -11.35 3.05 -3.47
C GLY A 179 -12.46 4.10 -3.31
N LEU A 180 -12.88 4.38 -2.08
CA LEU A 180 -13.85 5.47 -1.81
C LEU A 180 -13.21 6.84 -1.94
N ALA A 181 -11.92 6.98 -1.56
CA ALA A 181 -11.19 8.24 -1.67
C ALA A 181 -10.80 8.56 -3.12
N HIS A 182 -10.67 7.53 -3.97
CA HIS A 182 -10.22 7.64 -5.35
C HIS A 182 -11.21 6.95 -6.30
N PRO A 183 -12.45 7.47 -6.45
CA PRO A 183 -13.46 6.82 -7.29
C PRO A 183 -13.10 6.82 -8.80
N GLU A 184 -12.13 7.63 -9.20
CA GLU A 184 -11.59 7.68 -10.57
C GLU A 184 -10.66 6.52 -10.89
N ILE A 185 -10.22 5.75 -9.89
CA ILE A 185 -9.28 4.62 -10.07
C ILE A 185 -10.05 3.30 -9.96
N SER A 186 -9.78 2.37 -10.88
CA SER A 186 -10.29 1.01 -10.81
C SER A 186 -9.41 0.18 -9.87
N PHE A 187 -10.00 -0.35 -8.80
CA PHE A 187 -9.32 -1.28 -7.88
C PHE A 187 -9.90 -2.68 -8.03
N SER A 188 -9.05 -3.69 -8.00
CA SER A 188 -9.44 -5.10 -7.91
C SER A 188 -8.62 -5.76 -6.81
N LEU A 189 -9.28 -6.35 -5.82
CA LEU A 189 -8.64 -7.14 -4.75
C LEU A 189 -8.97 -8.61 -4.91
N ILE A 190 -7.95 -9.42 -5.07
CA ILE A 190 -8.04 -10.88 -5.24
C ILE A 190 -7.30 -11.53 -4.07
N SER A 191 -7.97 -12.40 -3.33
CA SER A 191 -7.37 -13.17 -2.23
C SER A 191 -7.47 -14.66 -2.53
N ASP A 192 -6.32 -15.34 -2.56
CA ASP A 192 -6.24 -16.79 -2.82
C ASP A 192 -7.04 -17.19 -4.07
N GLY A 193 -6.92 -16.38 -5.14
CA GLY A 193 -7.58 -16.59 -6.43
C GLY A 193 -9.05 -16.17 -6.48
N LYS A 194 -9.61 -15.64 -5.38
CA LYS A 194 -11.01 -15.21 -5.33
C LYS A 194 -11.11 -13.69 -5.29
N GLU A 195 -11.90 -13.12 -6.18
CA GLU A 195 -12.16 -11.66 -6.18
C GLU A 195 -12.99 -11.27 -4.95
N MET A 196 -12.44 -10.36 -4.14
CA MET A 196 -13.04 -9.88 -2.90
C MET A 196 -13.75 -8.53 -3.10
N THR A 197 -13.15 -7.66 -3.89
CA THR A 197 -13.66 -6.29 -4.13
C THR A 197 -13.23 -5.85 -5.53
N ARG A 198 -14.13 -5.13 -6.21
CA ARG A 198 -13.83 -4.45 -7.47
C ARG A 198 -14.55 -3.11 -7.52
N THR A 199 -13.84 -2.07 -7.97
CA THR A 199 -14.43 -0.75 -8.28
C THR A 199 -14.26 -0.45 -9.76
N ALA A 200 -15.15 0.35 -10.32
CA ALA A 200 -15.17 0.59 -11.76
C ALA A 200 -14.21 1.69 -12.24
N GLY A 201 -13.79 2.59 -11.36
CA GLY A 201 -12.93 3.72 -11.75
C GLY A 201 -13.64 4.77 -12.61
N THR A 202 -14.94 4.94 -12.42
CA THR A 202 -15.78 5.83 -13.26
C THR A 202 -15.84 7.27 -12.74
N GLY A 203 -15.18 7.58 -11.67
CA GLY A 203 -15.24 8.90 -11.02
C GLY A 203 -16.51 9.12 -10.21
N GLN A 204 -17.38 8.08 -10.09
CA GLN A 204 -18.60 8.15 -9.31
C GLN A 204 -18.48 7.32 -8.06
N UNK A 205 -18.72 7.81 -7.09
CA UNK A 205 -18.68 7.14 -5.91
C UNK A 205 -19.53 6.00 -6.01
N UNK A 206 -18.91 5.21 -6.12
CA UNK A 206 -19.58 4.05 -6.36
C UNK A 206 -20.69 3.93 -5.51
N UNK A 207 -21.40 4.01 -5.93
CA UNK A 207 -22.44 3.73 -5.32
C UNK A 207 -22.26 2.41 -4.92
N UNK A 208 -21.86 2.28 -4.36
CA UNK A 208 -21.59 1.25 -3.87
C UNK A 208 -22.32 0.17 -4.32
N UNK A 209 -22.31 0.27 -5.08
CA UNK A 209 -23.07 -0.65 -5.69
C UNK A 209 -22.61 -2.00 -5.63
N ASP A 210 -21.49 -2.21 -5.74
CA ASP A 210 -21.01 -3.59 -5.78
C ASP A 210 -20.48 -4.12 -4.42
N PHE A 211 -20.73 -3.41 -3.35
CA PHE A 211 -20.39 -3.93 -2.01
C PHE A 211 -21.29 -5.08 -1.53
N ARG A 212 -22.11 -5.65 -2.41
CA ARG A 212 -23.17 -6.59 -2.03
C ARG A 212 -22.74 -8.01 -1.65
N ARG A 213 -21.43 -8.34 -1.66
CA ARG A 213 -21.03 -9.73 -1.41
C ARG A 213 -20.07 -9.99 -0.25
N VAL A 214 -19.79 -8.97 0.54
CA VAL A 214 -19.09 -9.22 1.81
C VAL A 214 -20.14 -9.19 2.91
N SER A 215 -20.53 -10.36 3.37
CA SER A 215 -21.45 -10.52 4.51
C SER A 215 -20.71 -10.07 5.78
N PHE A 216 -20.60 -8.76 5.96
CA PHE A 216 -20.21 -8.21 7.24
C PHE A 216 -21.45 -7.78 7.99
N HIS A 217 -21.60 -8.33 9.18
CA HIS A 217 -22.50 -7.80 10.20
C HIS A 217 -22.01 -6.41 10.65
N LEU A 218 -22.03 -5.47 9.75
CA LEU A 218 -21.99 -4.05 10.10
C LEU A 218 -23.40 -3.53 9.87
N THR A 219 -24.16 -3.48 10.95
CA THR A 219 -25.42 -2.76 10.97
C THR A 219 -25.12 -1.26 10.88
N LEU A 220 -24.66 -0.82 9.72
CA LEU A 220 -24.61 0.60 9.42
C LEU A 220 -26.03 1.03 9.07
N ASN A 221 -26.65 1.69 10.01
CA ASN A 221 -27.96 2.31 9.84
C ASN A 221 -27.89 3.23 8.60
N LEU A 222 -28.76 3.00 7.61
CA LEU A 222 -28.85 3.76 6.36
C LEU A 222 -28.92 5.29 6.56
N THR A 223 -29.39 5.72 7.73
CA THR A 223 -29.43 7.12 8.14
C THR A 223 -28.02 7.74 8.27
N ASN A 224 -27.04 6.95 8.72
CA ASN A 224 -25.66 7.41 8.88
C ASN A 224 -24.93 7.51 7.52
N ILE A 225 -25.24 6.62 6.58
CA ILE A 225 -24.67 6.65 5.22
C ILE A 225 -25.15 7.92 4.49
N LYS A 226 -26.43 8.25 4.56
CA LYS A 226 -26.98 9.47 3.95
C LYS A 226 -26.33 10.74 4.53
N ARG A 227 -26.02 10.74 5.83
CA ARG A 227 -25.39 11.86 6.52
C ARG A 227 -23.91 12.00 6.15
N ILE A 228 -23.22 10.88 5.89
CA ILE A 228 -21.83 10.88 5.39
C ILE A 228 -21.80 11.38 3.94
N VAL A 229 -22.65 10.83 3.07
CA VAL A 229 -22.71 11.21 1.65
C VAL A 229 -23.09 12.71 1.49
N SER A 230 -24.00 13.23 2.32
CA SER A 230 -24.38 14.65 2.23
C SER A 230 -23.24 15.60 2.65
N LYS A 231 -22.31 15.15 3.51
CA LYS A 231 -21.12 15.94 3.87
C LYS A 231 -20.08 15.98 2.74
N PHE A 232 -20.05 14.94 1.87
CA PHE A 232 -19.12 14.88 0.75
C PHE A 232 -19.59 15.63 -0.50
N SER A 233 -20.81 16.14 -0.50
CA SER A 233 -21.37 16.88 -1.66
C SER A 233 -21.11 18.39 -1.64
N SER A 234 -20.33 18.88 -0.66
CA SER A 234 -19.95 20.29 -0.56
C SER A 234 -18.51 20.49 -1.04
N PRO A 235 -18.22 21.59 -1.78
CA PRO A 235 -16.87 21.79 -2.36
C PRO A 235 -15.77 22.15 -1.36
N ASP A 236 -16.06 22.19 -0.07
CA ASP A 236 -15.05 22.57 0.95
C ASP A 236 -14.37 21.34 1.55
N MET A 237 -13.06 21.38 1.52
CA MET A 237 -12.10 20.33 1.93
C MET A 237 -12.39 19.75 3.31
N ILE A 238 -12.38 18.40 3.37
CA ILE A 238 -12.49 17.61 4.59
C ILE A 238 -11.21 17.78 5.43
N ARG A 239 -11.35 18.19 6.68
CA ARG A 239 -10.25 18.16 7.65
C ARG A 239 -10.24 16.80 8.38
N PHE A 240 -9.07 16.23 8.51
CA PHE A 240 -8.84 14.94 9.21
C PHE A 240 -9.30 14.95 10.69
N SER A 241 -9.56 16.13 11.26
CA SER A 241 -10.06 16.28 12.64
C SER A 241 -11.47 15.74 12.86
N ASP A 242 -12.25 15.54 11.79
CA ASP A 242 -13.67 15.18 11.90
C ASP A 242 -13.91 13.67 12.14
N PHE A 243 -12.83 12.88 12.17
CA PHE A 243 -12.92 11.42 12.31
C PHE A 243 -12.66 10.89 13.74
N LYS A 244 -12.36 11.77 14.71
CA LYS A 244 -11.98 11.33 16.07
C LYS A 244 -13.15 10.92 16.98
N ASP A 245 -14.41 11.20 16.62
CA ASP A 245 -15.55 11.03 17.54
C ASP A 245 -16.35 9.73 17.40
N PHE A 246 -15.82 8.71 16.67
CA PHE A 246 -16.58 7.50 16.43
C PHE A 246 -16.19 6.28 17.31
N SER A 247 -15.40 6.48 18.38
CA SER A 247 -14.88 5.35 19.18
C SER A 247 -15.45 5.19 20.58
N GLN A 248 -16.58 5.85 20.90
CA GLN A 248 -17.24 5.62 22.19
C GLN A 248 -18.59 4.91 22.02
N PRO A 249 -18.80 3.75 22.65
CA PRO A 249 -20.12 3.16 22.71
C PRO A 249 -20.99 3.96 23.67
N GLN A 250 -22.14 4.43 23.21
CA GLN A 250 -23.15 5.02 24.08
C GLN A 250 -23.90 3.90 24.78
N HIS A 251 -23.67 3.79 26.07
CA HIS A 251 -24.51 2.99 26.95
C HIS A 251 -25.84 3.73 27.22
N ALA A 252 -26.93 3.10 26.89
CA ALA A 252 -28.26 3.33 27.42
C ALA A 252 -29.01 1.99 27.51
#